data_1adf29cf886990debd996fd4d5e00b66
#
_entry.id   1adf29cf886990debd996fd4d5e00b66
#
_cell.length_a   1.000
_cell.length_b   1.000
_cell.length_c   1.000
_cell.angle_alpha   90.00
_cell.angle_beta   90.00
_cell.angle_gamma   90.00
#
_symmetry.space_group_name_H-M   'P 1'
#
loop_
_entity.id
_entity.type
_entity.pdbx_description
1 polymer ?
#
loop_
_entity_poly.entity_id
_entity_poly.type
_entity_poly.pdbx_seq_one_letter_code
_entity_poly.pdbx_strand_id
1 'polypeptide(L)'
;MHAVWCPPLRLYPNAGEDALSYLVRWGVRNGEWNSARFAANIGVSVDGLRTGRQVGIVECAARLPEGTLAAWSPKTDTRSRTIKIGADVIRMQDWSASARRWCPACFASDRNPAAPLGRAEGDGAPWHRAVWNLAALERCPEHG
;
A
#
# COMPACT_ATOMS: atom_id res chain seq x y z
N MET A 1 16.90 5.67 21.25
CA MET A 1 16.52 5.40 19.85
C MET A 1 16.34 3.89 19.70
N HIS A 2 15.12 3.44 19.55
CA HIS A 2 14.90 2.03 19.22
C HIS A 2 15.28 1.84 17.75
N ALA A 3 16.21 0.92 17.49
CA ALA A 3 16.55 0.57 16.11
C ALA A 3 15.29 -0.01 15.44
N VAL A 4 14.86 0.60 14.35
CA VAL A 4 13.76 0.07 13.54
C VAL A 4 14.25 -1.24 12.94
N TRP A 5 13.50 -2.32 13.20
CA TRP A 5 13.83 -3.61 12.61
C TRP A 5 13.65 -3.55 11.08
N CYS A 6 14.69 -3.93 10.36
CA CYS A 6 14.69 -3.93 8.90
C CYS A 6 14.62 -5.37 8.40
N PRO A 7 13.52 -5.79 7.78
CA PRO A 7 13.40 -7.10 7.17
C PRO A 7 14.50 -7.36 6.13
N PRO A 8 15.07 -8.58 6.08
CA PRO A 8 16.23 -8.86 5.24
C PRO A 8 15.93 -8.84 3.74
N LEU A 9 14.75 -9.31 3.34
CA LEU A 9 14.36 -9.34 1.93
C LEU A 9 13.67 -8.04 1.55
N ARG A 10 14.29 -7.32 0.63
CA ARG A 10 13.75 -6.06 0.10
C ARG A 10 12.67 -6.31 -0.93
N LEU A 11 11.80 -5.34 -1.05
CA LEU A 11 10.75 -5.28 -2.04
C LEU A 11 10.69 -3.86 -2.59
N TYR A 12 10.39 -3.72 -3.88
CA TYR A 12 10.12 -2.41 -4.47
C TYR A 12 8.62 -2.18 -4.57
N PRO A 13 8.13 -0.97 -4.28
CA PRO A 13 6.72 -0.63 -4.44
C PRO A 13 6.34 -0.56 -5.91
N ASN A 14 5.08 -0.93 -6.21
CA ASN A 14 4.50 -0.71 -7.52
C ASN A 14 3.95 0.72 -7.65
N ALA A 15 3.83 1.23 -8.87
CA ALA A 15 3.18 2.51 -9.11
C ALA A 15 1.71 2.46 -8.68
N GLY A 16 1.28 3.40 -7.85
CA GLY A 16 -0.09 3.43 -7.30
C GLY A 16 -0.33 2.53 -6.08
N GLU A 17 0.71 1.92 -5.53
CA GLU A 17 0.62 1.07 -4.35
C GLU A 17 0.70 1.87 -3.06
N ASP A 18 -0.29 1.69 -2.19
CA ASP A 18 -0.27 2.31 -0.85
C ASP A 18 0.65 1.55 0.13
N ALA A 19 1.01 2.23 1.23
CA ALA A 19 1.92 1.67 2.22
C ALA A 19 1.40 0.38 2.89
N LEU A 20 0.08 0.22 3.03
CA LEU A 20 -0.48 -0.98 3.63
C LEU A 20 -0.40 -2.17 2.68
N SER A 21 -0.68 -1.98 1.39
CA SER A 21 -0.49 -3.01 0.36
C SER A 21 0.97 -3.45 0.26
N TYR A 22 1.86 -2.46 0.20
CA TYR A 22 3.30 -2.72 0.21
C TYR A 22 3.74 -3.53 1.42
N LEU A 23 3.31 -3.15 2.63
CA LEU A 23 3.66 -3.83 3.88
C LEU A 23 3.19 -5.29 3.88
N VAL A 24 1.98 -5.57 3.38
CA VAL A 24 1.46 -6.95 3.27
C VAL A 24 2.33 -7.80 2.36
N ARG A 25 2.66 -7.31 1.16
CA ARG A 25 3.55 -8.02 0.23
C ARG A 25 4.94 -8.22 0.80
N TRP A 26 5.46 -7.18 1.46
CA TRP A 26 6.79 -7.23 2.08
C TRP A 26 6.85 -8.25 3.22
N GLY A 27 5.79 -8.36 4.03
CA GLY A 27 5.64 -9.38 5.05
C GLY A 27 5.67 -10.78 4.45
N VAL A 28 4.84 -11.03 3.45
CA VAL A 28 4.77 -12.33 2.75
C VAL A 28 6.14 -12.72 2.19
N ARG A 29 6.84 -11.78 1.55
CA ARG A 29 8.19 -12.04 1.03
C ARG A 29 9.20 -12.40 2.12
N ASN A 30 9.01 -11.90 3.33
CA ASN A 30 9.85 -12.22 4.50
C ASN A 30 9.31 -13.39 5.34
N GLY A 31 8.33 -14.14 4.84
CA GLY A 31 7.77 -15.32 5.50
C GLY A 31 6.74 -15.01 6.60
N GLU A 32 6.29 -13.76 6.72
CA GLU A 32 5.27 -13.38 7.69
C GLU A 32 3.92 -13.08 7.01
N TRP A 33 2.97 -13.98 7.22
CA TRP A 33 1.63 -13.88 6.63
C TRP A 33 0.67 -13.02 7.44
N ASN A 34 0.99 -12.75 8.70
CA ASN A 34 0.19 -11.89 9.56
C ASN A 34 0.68 -10.45 9.44
N SER A 35 -0.04 -9.65 8.67
CA SER A 35 0.32 -8.25 8.41
C SER A 35 0.34 -7.39 9.68
N ALA A 36 -0.52 -7.65 10.65
CA ALA A 36 -0.52 -6.90 11.91
C ALA A 36 0.72 -7.21 12.75
N ARG A 37 1.15 -8.47 12.78
CA ARG A 37 2.39 -8.89 13.45
C ARG A 37 3.61 -8.31 12.75
N PHE A 38 3.65 -8.36 11.42
CA PHE A 38 4.74 -7.76 10.64
C PHE A 38 4.82 -6.24 10.87
N ALA A 39 3.68 -5.55 10.85
CA ALA A 39 3.58 -4.13 11.15
C ALA A 39 4.14 -3.81 12.55
N ALA A 40 3.73 -4.56 13.57
CA ALA A 40 4.20 -4.37 14.94
C ALA A 40 5.72 -4.55 15.08
N ASN A 41 6.32 -5.51 14.37
CA ASN A 41 7.76 -5.73 14.38
C ASN A 41 8.55 -4.53 13.78
N ILE A 42 7.94 -3.80 12.85
CA ILE A 42 8.53 -2.58 12.26
C ILE A 42 8.25 -1.35 13.13
N GLY A 43 7.32 -1.44 14.08
CA GLY A 43 6.91 -0.32 14.93
C GLY A 43 5.77 0.51 14.37
N VAL A 44 4.94 -0.07 13.49
CA VAL A 44 3.75 0.57 12.93
C VAL A 44 2.48 -0.22 13.26
N SER A 45 1.34 0.41 13.10
CA SER A 45 0.04 -0.24 13.17
C SER A 45 -0.67 -0.20 11.82
N VAL A 46 -1.52 -1.20 11.56
CA VAL A 46 -2.35 -1.24 10.35
C VAL A 46 -3.22 0.02 10.24
N ASP A 47 -3.81 0.48 11.36
CA ASP A 47 -4.63 1.69 11.38
C ASP A 47 -3.80 2.96 11.18
N GLY A 48 -2.57 3.00 11.68
CA GLY A 48 -1.63 4.09 11.40
C GLY A 48 -1.33 4.22 9.90
N LEU A 49 -1.17 3.09 9.22
CA LEU A 49 -0.96 3.09 7.76
C LEU A 49 -2.22 3.45 6.98
N ARG A 50 -3.40 2.97 7.40
CA ARG A 50 -4.69 3.35 6.77
C ARG A 50 -4.97 4.84 6.83
N THR A 51 -4.46 5.53 7.83
CA THR A 51 -4.62 6.98 8.02
C THR A 51 -3.44 7.79 7.53
N GLY A 52 -2.39 7.15 7.02
CA GLY A 52 -1.18 7.79 6.50
C GLY A 52 -0.23 8.35 7.56
N ARG A 53 -0.47 8.08 8.85
CA ARG A 53 0.34 8.66 9.96
C ARG A 53 1.71 8.02 10.14
N GLN A 54 1.91 6.80 9.69
CA GLN A 54 3.11 5.99 9.95
C GLN A 54 3.83 5.54 8.68
N VAL A 55 3.48 6.11 7.53
CA VAL A 55 4.04 5.71 6.22
C VAL A 55 5.55 5.90 6.16
N GLY A 56 6.06 7.02 6.67
CA GLY A 56 7.50 7.30 6.69
C GLY A 56 8.33 6.29 7.49
N ILE A 57 7.73 5.64 8.51
CA ILE A 57 8.40 4.57 9.26
C ILE A 57 8.62 3.36 8.36
N VAL A 58 7.61 2.99 7.55
CA VAL A 58 7.72 1.89 6.57
C VAL A 58 8.76 2.21 5.50
N GLU A 59 8.74 3.44 4.96
CA GLU A 59 9.73 3.89 3.98
C GLU A 59 11.17 3.79 4.54
N CYS A 60 11.36 4.26 5.77
CA CYS A 60 12.65 4.18 6.45
C CYS A 60 13.09 2.73 6.66
N ALA A 61 12.23 1.86 7.20
CA ALA A 61 12.52 0.45 7.45
C ALA A 61 12.82 -0.31 6.15
N ALA A 62 12.11 0.03 5.07
CA ALA A 62 12.30 -0.56 3.75
C ALA A 62 13.48 0.05 2.98
N ARG A 63 14.09 1.12 3.51
CA ARG A 63 15.13 1.91 2.84
C ARG A 63 14.69 2.47 1.49
N LEU A 64 13.44 2.90 1.43
CA LEU A 64 12.88 3.60 0.27
C LEU A 64 13.17 5.10 0.39
N PRO A 65 13.26 5.82 -0.72
CA PRO A 65 13.26 7.28 -0.70
C PRO A 65 12.01 7.82 -0.01
N GLU A 66 12.16 8.90 0.74
CA GLU A 66 11.04 9.59 1.38
C GLU A 66 9.99 9.99 0.33
N GLY A 67 8.73 9.75 0.65
CA GLY A 67 7.60 10.09 -0.23
C GLY A 67 7.21 9.01 -1.25
N THR A 68 8.00 7.94 -1.39
CA THR A 68 7.73 6.88 -2.36
C THR A 68 6.35 6.22 -2.14
N LEU A 69 6.04 5.82 -0.91
CA LEU A 69 4.74 5.25 -0.55
C LEU A 69 3.73 6.35 -0.16
N ALA A 70 4.23 7.45 0.39
CA ALA A 70 3.38 8.56 0.82
C ALA A 70 2.63 9.23 -0.33
N ALA A 71 3.15 9.15 -1.56
CA ALA A 71 2.47 9.65 -2.75
C ALA A 71 1.12 8.95 -3.02
N TRP A 72 0.99 7.68 -2.64
CA TRP A 72 -0.20 6.85 -2.88
C TRP A 72 -0.93 6.45 -1.60
N SER A 73 -0.41 6.83 -0.45
CA SER A 73 -1.01 6.51 0.83
C SER A 73 -1.99 7.61 1.26
N PRO A 74 -3.19 7.26 1.76
CA PRO A 74 -4.16 8.25 2.19
C PRO A 74 -3.65 8.98 3.42
N LYS A 75 -3.79 10.30 3.44
CA LYS A 75 -3.59 11.16 4.61
C LYS A 75 -4.95 11.67 5.06
N THR A 76 -5.44 11.12 6.15
CA THR A 76 -6.76 11.46 6.69
C THR A 76 -6.68 12.73 7.52
N ASP A 77 -7.50 13.73 7.18
CA ASP A 77 -7.80 14.88 8.01
C ASP A 77 -9.23 14.77 8.54
N THR A 78 -9.35 14.45 9.81
CA THR A 78 -10.64 14.30 10.48
C THR A 78 -11.36 15.62 10.69
N ARG A 79 -10.64 16.74 10.78
CA ARG A 79 -11.21 18.07 11.00
C ARG A 79 -11.94 18.57 9.74
N SER A 80 -11.30 18.44 8.59
CA SER A 80 -11.92 18.81 7.30
C SER A 80 -12.76 17.69 6.71
N ARG A 81 -12.73 16.47 7.30
CA ARG A 81 -13.38 15.26 6.79
C ARG A 81 -12.94 14.91 5.36
N THR A 82 -11.67 15.11 5.09
CA THR A 82 -11.06 14.83 3.80
C THR A 82 -9.93 13.79 3.90
N ILE A 83 -9.63 13.19 2.78
CA ILE A 83 -8.48 12.32 2.57
C ILE A 83 -7.67 12.90 1.44
N LYS A 84 -6.38 13.09 1.66
CA LYS A 84 -5.44 13.56 0.66
C LYS A 84 -4.59 12.39 0.16
N ILE A 85 -4.50 12.24 -1.17
CA ILE A 85 -3.64 11.26 -1.83
C ILE A 85 -2.87 12.00 -2.92
N GLY A 86 -1.54 12.12 -2.76
CA GLY A 86 -0.75 12.96 -3.65
C GLY A 86 -1.25 14.40 -3.65
N ALA A 87 -1.67 14.90 -4.82
CA ALA A 87 -2.26 16.22 -5.00
C ALA A 87 -3.79 16.24 -4.85
N ASP A 88 -4.43 15.08 -4.86
CA ASP A 88 -5.89 14.97 -4.84
C ASP A 88 -6.45 15.06 -3.43
N VAL A 89 -7.61 15.71 -3.31
CA VAL A 89 -8.38 15.82 -2.07
C VAL A 89 -9.76 15.21 -2.29
N ILE A 90 -10.08 14.19 -1.49
CA ILE A 90 -11.31 13.40 -1.60
C ILE A 90 -12.08 13.55 -0.30
N ARG A 91 -13.42 13.58 -0.36
CA ARG A 91 -14.23 13.54 0.85
C ARG A 91 -14.09 12.16 1.52
N MET A 92 -14.05 12.15 2.84
CA MET A 92 -13.87 10.89 3.60
C MET A 92 -14.95 9.85 3.32
N GLN A 93 -16.18 10.29 3.03
CA GLN A 93 -17.29 9.40 2.68
C GLN A 93 -17.13 8.70 1.32
N ASP A 94 -16.33 9.29 0.43
CA ASP A 94 -16.08 8.76 -0.92
C ASP A 94 -14.86 7.80 -0.93
N TRP A 95 -14.29 7.51 0.24
CA TRP A 95 -13.16 6.63 0.43
C TRP A 95 -13.50 5.45 1.34
N SER A 96 -13.28 4.25 0.86
CA SER A 96 -13.51 3.01 1.64
C SER A 96 -12.20 2.38 2.05
N ALA A 97 -11.75 2.66 3.27
CA ALA A 97 -10.54 2.06 3.83
C ALA A 97 -10.76 0.62 4.34
N SER A 98 -11.98 0.27 4.70
CA SER A 98 -12.34 -1.01 5.32
C SER A 98 -12.80 -2.06 4.32
N ALA A 99 -13.55 -1.67 3.29
CA ALA A 99 -14.03 -2.57 2.25
C ALA A 99 -13.05 -2.55 1.07
N ARG A 100 -12.00 -3.36 1.16
CA ARG A 100 -11.02 -3.47 0.09
C ARG A 100 -11.64 -4.13 -1.13
N ARG A 101 -11.72 -3.38 -2.20
CA ARG A 101 -12.11 -3.87 -3.53
C ARG A 101 -10.86 -4.35 -4.27
N TRP A 102 -11.06 -5.20 -5.24
CA TRP A 102 -9.97 -5.72 -6.07
C TRP A 102 -10.51 -6.17 -7.42
N CYS A 103 -9.66 -6.15 -8.41
CA CYS A 103 -9.98 -6.63 -9.75
C CYS A 103 -9.30 -7.99 -9.97
N PRO A 104 -10.06 -9.07 -10.26
CA PRO A 104 -9.48 -10.39 -10.51
C PRO A 104 -8.50 -10.39 -11.69
N ALA A 105 -8.80 -9.63 -12.75
CA ALA A 105 -7.95 -9.54 -13.92
C ALA A 105 -6.63 -8.82 -13.60
N CYS A 106 -6.65 -7.73 -12.81
CA CYS A 106 -5.43 -7.10 -12.31
C CYS A 106 -4.59 -8.09 -11.49
N PHE A 107 -5.21 -8.84 -10.58
CA PHE A 107 -4.49 -9.82 -9.76
C PHE A 107 -3.90 -10.96 -10.58
N ALA A 108 -4.61 -11.43 -11.61
CA ALA A 108 -4.09 -12.43 -12.54
C ALA A 108 -2.90 -11.87 -13.33
N SER A 109 -3.01 -10.63 -13.80
CA SER A 109 -1.94 -9.91 -14.49
C SER A 109 -0.71 -9.70 -13.60
N ASP A 110 -0.92 -9.39 -12.30
CA ASP A 110 0.16 -9.21 -11.34
C ASP A 110 0.98 -10.48 -11.11
N ARG A 111 0.36 -11.64 -11.25
CA ARG A 111 1.01 -12.96 -11.11
C ARG A 111 1.77 -13.39 -12.37
N ASN A 112 1.58 -12.72 -13.50
CA ASN A 112 2.23 -13.10 -14.75
C ASN A 112 3.69 -12.61 -14.77
N PRO A 113 4.68 -13.51 -14.75
CA PRO A 113 6.10 -13.13 -14.79
C PRO A 113 6.51 -12.49 -16.12
N ALA A 114 5.72 -12.67 -17.17
CA ALA A 114 5.97 -12.09 -18.51
C ALA A 114 5.33 -10.69 -18.68
N ALA A 115 4.66 -10.14 -17.65
CA ALA A 115 4.05 -8.82 -17.78
C ALA A 115 5.13 -7.74 -17.90
N PRO A 116 5.07 -6.87 -18.94
CA PRO A 116 6.12 -5.91 -19.19
C PRO A 116 6.20 -4.82 -18.14
N LEU A 117 7.42 -4.58 -17.72
CA LEU A 117 8.01 -3.31 -17.25
C LEU A 117 7.33 -2.54 -16.10
N GLY A 118 8.10 -2.37 -15.06
CA GLY A 118 7.85 -1.55 -13.89
C GLY A 118 7.64 -2.37 -12.63
N ARG A 119 7.64 -3.68 -12.72
CA ARG A 119 7.64 -4.57 -11.57
C ARG A 119 9.06 -4.88 -11.18
N ALA A 120 9.35 -4.69 -9.91
CA ALA A 120 10.55 -5.24 -9.34
C ALA A 120 10.61 -6.72 -9.68
N GLU A 121 11.71 -7.13 -10.28
CA GLU A 121 11.93 -8.53 -10.63
C GLU A 121 11.55 -9.42 -9.47
N GLY A 122 10.58 -10.29 -9.69
CA GLY A 122 10.49 -11.53 -8.96
C GLY A 122 9.55 -11.64 -7.78
N ASP A 123 8.63 -10.73 -7.48
CA ASP A 123 7.72 -11.06 -6.38
C ASP A 123 6.38 -11.68 -6.83
N GLY A 124 5.94 -11.44 -8.05
CA GLY A 124 4.71 -12.04 -8.61
C GLY A 124 3.47 -11.98 -7.70
N ALA A 125 3.54 -11.24 -6.60
CA ALA A 125 2.48 -11.14 -5.64
C ALA A 125 1.48 -10.06 -6.05
N PRO A 126 0.17 -10.37 -6.06
CA PRO A 126 -0.86 -9.38 -6.31
C PRO A 126 -0.77 -8.24 -5.30
N TRP A 127 -1.01 -7.02 -5.74
CA TRP A 127 -0.99 -5.85 -4.89
C TRP A 127 -2.29 -5.03 -5.01
N HIS A 128 -2.63 -4.34 -3.94
CA HIS A 128 -3.83 -3.51 -3.89
C HIS A 128 -3.51 -2.11 -4.41
N ARG A 129 -4.27 -1.65 -5.40
CA ARG A 129 -4.16 -0.30 -5.96
C ARG A 129 -4.96 0.68 -5.12
N ALA A 130 -4.37 1.81 -4.76
CA ALA A 130 -5.03 2.82 -3.93
C ALA A 130 -6.37 3.29 -4.54
N VAL A 131 -6.45 3.39 -5.86
CA VAL A 131 -7.67 3.80 -6.57
C VAL A 131 -8.89 2.92 -6.28
N TRP A 132 -8.70 1.65 -5.93
CA TRP A 132 -9.81 0.75 -5.59
C TRP A 132 -10.52 1.09 -4.27
N ASN A 133 -9.97 2.00 -3.48
CA ASN A 133 -10.64 2.50 -2.28
C ASN A 133 -11.66 3.61 -2.57
N LEU A 134 -11.73 4.13 -3.79
CA LEU A 134 -12.75 5.11 -4.18
C LEU A 134 -14.13 4.47 -4.16
N ALA A 135 -15.06 5.02 -3.36
CA ALA A 135 -16.40 4.45 -3.20
C ALA A 135 -17.21 4.47 -4.49
N ALA A 136 -17.00 5.49 -5.33
CA ALA A 136 -17.67 5.66 -6.62
C ALA A 136 -17.10 4.75 -7.73
N LEU A 137 -16.00 4.03 -7.48
CA LEU A 137 -15.42 3.14 -8.47
C LEU A 137 -16.25 1.86 -8.57
N GLU A 138 -17.06 1.73 -9.58
CA GLU A 138 -17.88 0.53 -9.84
C GLU A 138 -17.14 -0.53 -10.64
N ARG A 139 -16.18 -0.11 -11.47
CA ARG A 139 -15.44 -0.97 -12.38
C ARG A 139 -13.95 -0.68 -12.34
N CYS A 140 -13.15 -1.67 -12.68
CA CYS A 140 -11.71 -1.48 -12.79
C CYS A 140 -11.36 -0.51 -13.92
N PRO A 141 -10.53 0.53 -13.67
CA PRO A 141 -10.14 1.46 -14.72
C PRO A 141 -9.34 0.82 -15.87
N GLU A 142 -8.69 -0.33 -15.60
CA GLU A 142 -7.85 -1.03 -16.56
C GLU A 142 -8.62 -2.11 -17.35
N HIS A 143 -9.65 -2.72 -16.75
CA HIS A 143 -10.32 -3.89 -17.33
C HIS A 143 -11.84 -3.73 -17.52
N GLY A 144 -12.40 -2.60 -17.09
CA GLY A 144 -13.83 -2.33 -17.21
C GLY A 144 -14.71 -2.95 -16.11
#